data_3e2c79ce93f0dcfa3ee1b4942a924734
#
_entry.id   3e2c79ce93f0dcfa3ee1b4942a924734
#
_cell.length_a   1.000
_cell.length_b   1.000
_cell.length_c   1.000
_cell.angle_alpha   90.00
_cell.angle_beta   90.00
_cell.angle_gamma   90.00
#
_symmetry.space_group_name_H-M   'P 1'
#
loop_
_entity.id
_entity.type
_entity.pdbx_description
1 polymer ?
#
loop_
_entity_poly.entity_id
_entity_poly.type
_entity_poly.pdbx_seq_one_letter_code
_entity_poly.pdbx_strand_id
1 'polypeptide(L)'
;ALAASGARVLAWDDRIEAVPDGCERFDFLNEDWPLLEGIVWSPGIPFLHPTPHPVAVHARRVGCPLVADIDLLVAARPDAVFVGVTGTNGKSTTTALLAHLLDTAGREAVAGGNIGAAALELPELGEGGTYVIELSSYQLELCQTAAFSVGIWLNLTADHLDRHGGLHGYAAAKSRLWSHAKPGDIAIVGMSGSSGRNEADRARAAGRTVLPIAGSAYPGAALATEDG
;
A
#
# COMPACT_ATOMS: atom_id res chain seq x y z
N ALA A 1 -14.56 -2.07 11.05
CA ALA A 1 -14.56 -3.09 10.00
C ALA A 1 -14.40 -4.49 10.60
N LEU A 2 -13.23 -4.91 11.14
CA LEU A 2 -12.99 -6.30 11.61
C LEU A 2 -14.00 -6.78 12.66
N ALA A 3 -14.27 -5.99 13.71
CA ALA A 3 -15.28 -6.37 14.71
C ALA A 3 -16.68 -6.54 14.08
N ALA A 4 -17.02 -5.71 13.09
CA ALA A 4 -18.29 -5.80 12.38
C ALA A 4 -18.39 -7.05 11.48
N SER A 5 -17.25 -7.65 11.08
CA SER A 5 -17.22 -8.92 10.34
C SER A 5 -17.36 -10.16 11.23
N GLY A 6 -17.49 -9.98 12.56
CA GLY A 6 -17.61 -11.05 13.54
C GLY A 6 -16.27 -11.56 14.09
N ALA A 7 -15.16 -10.94 13.73
CA ALA A 7 -13.86 -11.28 14.31
C ALA A 7 -13.76 -10.82 15.77
N ARG A 8 -13.15 -11.65 16.63
CA ARG A 8 -12.72 -11.20 17.96
C ARG A 8 -11.50 -10.31 17.80
N VAL A 9 -11.64 -9.03 18.14
CA VAL A 9 -10.59 -8.02 17.96
C VAL A 9 -10.02 -7.63 19.31
N LEU A 10 -8.74 -7.93 19.53
CA LEU A 10 -7.94 -7.39 20.61
C LEU A 10 -7.29 -6.10 20.11
N ALA A 11 -7.47 -5.01 20.82
CA ALA A 11 -6.95 -3.71 20.40
C ALA A 11 -6.03 -3.11 21.47
N TRP A 12 -4.98 -2.46 20.99
CA TRP A 12 -3.98 -1.80 21.83
C TRP A 12 -3.49 -0.50 21.19
N ASP A 13 -3.26 0.48 22.01
CA ASP A 13 -2.60 1.74 21.69
C ASP A 13 -1.83 2.20 22.93
N ASP A 14 -0.72 2.91 22.77
CA ASP A 14 0.03 3.51 23.89
C ASP A 14 -0.83 4.49 24.70
N ARG A 15 -1.84 5.08 24.06
CA ARG A 15 -2.88 5.88 24.70
C ARG A 15 -4.14 5.04 24.80
N ILE A 16 -4.45 4.60 26.01
CA ILE A 16 -5.57 3.68 26.27
C ILE A 16 -6.92 4.23 25.79
N GLU A 17 -7.08 5.55 25.80
CA GLU A 17 -8.26 6.25 25.30
C GLU A 17 -8.42 6.19 23.78
N ALA A 18 -7.36 5.85 23.05
CA ALA A 18 -7.41 5.69 21.59
C ALA A 18 -7.95 4.32 21.15
N VAL A 19 -8.10 3.37 22.10
CA VAL A 19 -8.72 2.08 21.79
C VAL A 19 -10.22 2.27 21.55
N PRO A 20 -10.74 1.92 20.35
CA PRO A 20 -12.15 2.15 20.02
C PRO A 20 -13.10 1.39 20.95
N ASP A 21 -14.28 1.99 21.23
CA ASP A 21 -15.35 1.32 21.94
C ASP A 21 -15.80 0.06 21.17
N GLY A 22 -16.09 -1.01 21.92
CA GLY A 22 -16.51 -2.29 21.34
C GLY A 22 -15.37 -3.22 20.92
N CYS A 23 -14.09 -2.79 21.05
CA CYS A 23 -12.94 -3.69 20.98
C CYS A 23 -12.54 -4.16 22.38
N GLU A 24 -12.06 -5.40 22.49
CA GLU A 24 -11.45 -5.91 23.70
C GLU A 24 -10.05 -5.30 23.86
N ARG A 25 -9.82 -4.61 24.97
CA ARG A 25 -8.50 -4.06 25.28
C ARG A 25 -7.55 -5.18 25.68
N PHE A 26 -6.33 -5.14 25.15
CA PHE A 26 -5.32 -6.14 25.44
C PHE A 26 -3.93 -5.51 25.48
N ASP A 27 -3.18 -5.74 26.54
CA ASP A 27 -1.82 -5.21 26.70
C ASP A 27 -0.79 -6.18 26.07
N PHE A 28 -0.47 -5.94 24.81
CA PHE A 28 0.51 -6.75 24.07
C PHE A 28 1.94 -6.71 24.62
N LEU A 29 2.23 -5.83 25.58
CA LEU A 29 3.56 -5.75 26.20
C LEU A 29 3.66 -6.58 27.49
N ASN A 30 2.55 -6.70 28.24
CA ASN A 30 2.57 -7.23 29.60
C ASN A 30 1.69 -8.47 29.82
N GLU A 31 0.84 -8.84 28.83
CA GLU A 31 -0.02 -10.01 28.92
C GLU A 31 0.48 -11.17 28.07
N ASP A 32 0.18 -12.40 28.46
CA ASP A 32 0.45 -13.58 27.66
C ASP A 32 -0.47 -13.60 26.43
N TRP A 33 0.11 -13.69 25.25
CA TRP A 33 -0.66 -13.64 24.00
C TRP A 33 -1.51 -14.88 23.82
N PRO A 34 -2.81 -14.73 23.55
CA PRO A 34 -3.63 -15.82 23.07
C PRO A 34 -3.18 -16.23 21.65
N LEU A 35 -3.73 -17.31 21.13
CA LEU A 35 -3.53 -17.64 19.72
C LEU A 35 -4.16 -16.54 18.86
N LEU A 36 -3.33 -15.89 18.06
CA LEU A 36 -3.73 -14.82 17.13
C LEU A 36 -3.54 -15.30 15.69
N GLU A 37 -4.52 -15.00 14.82
CA GLU A 37 -4.40 -15.22 13.38
C GLU A 37 -3.47 -14.20 12.72
N GLY A 38 -3.37 -13.00 13.28
CA GLY A 38 -2.49 -11.94 12.82
C GLY A 38 -2.70 -10.65 13.57
N ILE A 39 -1.81 -9.71 13.37
CA ILE A 39 -1.88 -8.36 13.93
C ILE A 39 -1.97 -7.36 12.78
N VAL A 40 -3.08 -6.61 12.70
CA VAL A 40 -3.18 -5.47 11.78
C VAL A 40 -2.30 -4.36 12.35
N TRP A 41 -1.20 -4.11 11.66
CA TRP A 41 -0.14 -3.24 12.16
C TRP A 41 -0.30 -1.81 11.66
N SER A 42 -0.21 -0.84 12.55
CA SER A 42 -0.17 0.57 12.14
C SER A 42 1.14 0.87 11.38
N PRO A 43 1.10 1.36 10.13
CA PRO A 43 2.31 1.61 9.33
C PRO A 43 3.27 2.62 9.97
N GLY A 44 2.75 3.54 10.80
CA GLY A 44 3.55 4.53 11.52
C GLY A 44 4.45 3.94 12.59
N ILE A 45 4.14 2.77 13.13
CA ILE A 45 4.92 2.11 14.18
C ILE A 45 6.08 1.33 13.53
N PRO A 46 7.34 1.58 13.90
CA PRO A 46 8.48 0.86 13.34
C PRO A 46 8.42 -0.64 13.66
N PHE A 47 8.47 -1.50 12.64
CA PHE A 47 8.56 -2.94 12.85
C PHE A 47 9.92 -3.52 12.44
N LEU A 48 10.76 -2.75 11.71
CA LEU A 48 12.15 -3.07 11.37
C LEU A 48 13.10 -1.96 11.81
N HIS A 49 13.01 -0.78 11.22
CA HIS A 49 13.90 0.35 11.42
C HIS A 49 13.15 1.57 11.95
N PRO A 50 13.86 2.51 12.66
CA PRO A 50 15.25 2.43 13.12
C PRO A 50 15.42 1.43 14.27
N THR A 51 14.41 1.27 15.13
CA THR A 51 14.35 0.28 16.22
C THR A 51 12.98 -0.36 16.20
N PRO A 52 12.89 -1.68 16.01
CA PRO A 52 11.60 -2.35 15.94
C PRO A 52 10.86 -2.25 17.27
N HIS A 53 9.56 -2.03 17.21
CA HIS A 53 8.71 -2.03 18.37
C HIS A 53 8.71 -3.40 19.06
N PRO A 54 8.71 -3.49 20.42
CA PRO A 54 8.77 -4.76 21.13
C PRO A 54 7.67 -5.75 20.74
N VAL A 55 6.46 -5.30 20.50
CA VAL A 55 5.33 -6.13 20.00
C VAL A 55 5.67 -6.75 18.64
N ALA A 56 6.28 -5.99 17.71
CA ALA A 56 6.68 -6.53 16.41
C ALA A 56 7.82 -7.56 16.52
N VAL A 57 8.73 -7.37 17.48
CA VAL A 57 9.79 -8.36 17.79
C VAL A 57 9.17 -9.64 18.34
N HIS A 58 8.21 -9.53 19.26
CA HIS A 58 7.51 -10.67 19.83
C HIS A 58 6.68 -11.41 18.77
N ALA A 59 5.89 -10.69 17.97
CA ALA A 59 5.11 -11.27 16.89
C ALA A 59 5.95 -12.15 15.97
N ARG A 60 7.12 -11.67 15.53
CA ARG A 60 8.07 -12.46 14.74
C ARG A 60 8.58 -13.70 15.48
N ARG A 61 8.85 -13.59 16.77
CA ARG A 61 9.35 -14.70 17.59
C ARG A 61 8.34 -15.84 17.69
N VAL A 62 7.05 -15.50 17.80
CA VAL A 62 5.95 -16.49 17.93
C VAL A 62 5.32 -16.88 16.59
N GLY A 63 5.81 -16.30 15.47
CA GLY A 63 5.28 -16.60 14.13
C GLY A 63 3.91 -15.95 13.85
N CYS A 64 3.50 -14.93 14.63
CA CYS A 64 2.27 -14.18 14.37
C CYS A 64 2.50 -13.17 13.24
N PRO A 65 1.74 -13.22 12.12
CA PRO A 65 1.96 -12.33 11.00
C PRO A 65 1.54 -10.90 11.33
N LEU A 66 2.36 -9.92 10.90
CA LEU A 66 1.96 -8.52 10.83
C LEU A 66 1.38 -8.27 9.44
N VAL A 67 0.15 -7.77 9.38
CA VAL A 67 -0.59 -7.57 8.12
C VAL A 67 -0.94 -6.10 7.93
N ALA A 68 -0.98 -5.65 6.67
CA ALA A 68 -1.50 -4.35 6.32
C ALA A 68 -3.03 -4.38 6.21
N ASP A 69 -3.69 -3.26 6.51
CA ASP A 69 -5.11 -3.07 6.22
C ASP A 69 -5.44 -3.24 4.73
N ILE A 70 -4.50 -2.89 3.87
CA ILE A 70 -4.58 -3.08 2.41
C ILE A 70 -4.67 -4.58 2.04
N ASP A 71 -3.91 -5.46 2.70
CA ASP A 71 -4.00 -6.91 2.46
C ASP A 71 -5.42 -7.43 2.74
N LEU A 72 -6.02 -6.94 3.82
CA LEU A 72 -7.38 -7.32 4.21
C LEU A 72 -8.44 -6.78 3.25
N LEU A 73 -8.27 -5.52 2.78
CA LEU A 73 -9.17 -4.96 1.78
C LEU A 73 -9.13 -5.77 0.48
N VAL A 74 -7.94 -6.05 -0.04
CA VAL A 74 -7.77 -6.83 -1.29
C VAL A 74 -8.36 -8.23 -1.14
N ALA A 75 -8.14 -8.88 -0.01
CA ALA A 75 -8.71 -10.21 0.28
C ALA A 75 -10.25 -10.18 0.39
N ALA A 76 -10.82 -9.10 0.92
CA ALA A 76 -12.27 -8.95 1.10
C ALA A 76 -13.01 -8.59 -0.21
N ARG A 77 -12.30 -8.17 -1.26
CA ARG A 77 -12.87 -7.68 -2.53
C ARG A 77 -12.19 -8.34 -3.74
N PRO A 78 -12.28 -9.68 -3.88
CA PRO A 78 -11.53 -10.43 -4.91
C PRO A 78 -11.95 -10.07 -6.36
N ASP A 79 -13.17 -9.57 -6.55
CA ASP A 79 -13.73 -9.22 -7.86
C ASP A 79 -13.51 -7.75 -8.25
N ALA A 80 -12.88 -6.97 -7.37
CA ALA A 80 -12.58 -5.56 -7.61
C ALA A 80 -11.25 -5.37 -8.34
N VAL A 81 -11.12 -4.22 -9.00
CA VAL A 81 -9.86 -3.77 -9.61
C VAL A 81 -9.09 -2.91 -8.61
N PHE A 82 -7.85 -3.27 -8.33
CA PHE A 82 -6.99 -2.48 -7.46
C PHE A 82 -5.89 -1.76 -8.25
N VAL A 83 -5.86 -0.44 -8.10
CA VAL A 83 -4.81 0.44 -8.65
C VAL A 83 -3.99 0.96 -7.47
N GLY A 84 -2.72 0.56 -7.39
CA GLY A 84 -1.80 1.05 -6.37
C GLY A 84 -0.98 2.23 -6.86
N VAL A 85 -0.97 3.34 -6.12
CA VAL A 85 -0.21 4.55 -6.47
C VAL A 85 0.85 4.83 -5.42
N THR A 86 2.13 4.85 -5.82
CA THR A 86 3.25 5.20 -4.93
C THR A 86 4.25 6.14 -5.59
N GLY A 87 5.12 6.68 -4.78
CA GLY A 87 6.17 7.63 -5.16
C GLY A 87 6.57 8.46 -3.96
N THR A 88 7.57 9.32 -4.10
CA THR A 88 7.85 10.32 -3.06
C THR A 88 6.84 11.45 -3.13
N ASN A 89 6.61 12.01 -4.30
CA ASN A 89 5.74 13.16 -4.53
C ASN A 89 4.64 12.84 -5.54
N GLY A 90 3.51 13.56 -5.43
CA GLY A 90 2.39 13.49 -6.38
C GLY A 90 1.39 12.37 -6.15
N LYS A 91 1.58 11.50 -5.16
CA LYS A 91 0.68 10.37 -4.88
C LYS A 91 -0.78 10.78 -4.71
N SER A 92 -1.06 11.69 -3.77
CA SER A 92 -2.42 12.12 -3.42
C SER A 92 -3.14 12.74 -4.60
N THR A 93 -2.44 13.63 -5.35
CA THR A 93 -2.99 14.26 -6.54
C THR A 93 -3.34 13.22 -7.62
N THR A 94 -2.41 12.28 -7.88
CA THR A 94 -2.61 11.24 -8.89
C THR A 94 -3.75 10.29 -8.49
N THR A 95 -3.81 9.89 -7.23
CA THR A 95 -4.85 9.00 -6.70
C THR A 95 -6.24 9.64 -6.82
N ALA A 96 -6.38 10.88 -6.35
CA ALA A 96 -7.65 11.60 -6.40
C ALA A 96 -8.08 11.90 -7.86
N LEU A 97 -7.15 12.35 -8.70
CA LEU A 97 -7.42 12.63 -10.11
C LEU A 97 -7.85 11.38 -10.87
N LEU A 98 -7.14 10.26 -10.67
CA LEU A 98 -7.48 9.01 -11.36
C LEU A 98 -8.86 8.49 -10.95
N ALA A 99 -9.18 8.48 -9.67
CA ALA A 99 -10.51 8.07 -9.21
C ALA A 99 -11.60 8.97 -9.81
N HIS A 100 -11.38 10.30 -9.83
CA HIS A 100 -12.31 11.26 -10.43
C HIS A 100 -12.49 11.03 -11.94
N LEU A 101 -11.41 10.76 -12.67
CA LEU A 101 -11.47 10.48 -14.12
C LEU A 101 -12.22 9.18 -14.42
N LEU A 102 -12.01 8.14 -13.63
CA LEU A 102 -12.73 6.87 -13.76
C LEU A 102 -14.22 7.05 -13.51
N ASP A 103 -14.58 7.73 -12.42
CA ASP A 103 -15.96 8.03 -12.08
C ASP A 103 -16.65 8.86 -13.17
N THR A 104 -15.97 9.92 -13.66
CA THR A 104 -16.48 10.76 -14.78
C THR A 104 -16.66 9.95 -16.07
N ALA A 105 -15.84 8.91 -16.27
CA ALA A 105 -15.96 7.98 -17.40
C ALA A 105 -17.04 6.90 -17.18
N GLY A 106 -17.84 7.01 -16.12
CA GLY A 106 -18.92 6.06 -15.80
C GLY A 106 -18.41 4.73 -15.21
N ARG A 107 -17.20 4.70 -14.68
CA ARG A 107 -16.66 3.54 -13.96
C ARG A 107 -16.72 3.82 -12.46
N GLU A 108 -17.38 2.94 -11.73
CA GLU A 108 -17.43 3.05 -10.28
C GLU A 108 -16.02 2.99 -9.70
N ALA A 109 -15.58 4.08 -9.04
CA ALA A 109 -14.24 4.18 -8.51
C ALA A 109 -14.18 4.98 -7.20
N VAL A 110 -13.28 4.59 -6.30
CA VAL A 110 -13.04 5.28 -5.03
C VAL A 110 -11.55 5.43 -4.77
N ALA A 111 -11.17 6.58 -4.22
CA ALA A 111 -9.82 6.85 -3.74
C ALA A 111 -9.72 6.61 -2.23
N GLY A 112 -8.60 6.07 -1.78
CA GLY A 112 -8.32 5.89 -0.36
C GLY A 112 -6.92 5.38 -0.04
N GLY A 113 -6.74 4.86 1.15
CA GLY A 113 -5.48 4.33 1.65
C GLY A 113 -4.71 5.34 2.50
N ASN A 114 -3.56 5.81 2.04
CA ASN A 114 -2.78 6.84 2.77
C ASN A 114 -3.38 8.26 2.65
N ILE A 115 -4.49 8.43 1.95
CA ILE A 115 -5.29 9.66 1.87
C ILE A 115 -6.76 9.35 2.16
N GLY A 116 -7.49 10.33 2.64
CA GLY A 116 -8.94 10.24 2.85
C GLY A 116 -9.31 9.15 3.85
N ALA A 117 -10.22 8.26 3.44
CA ALA A 117 -10.65 7.14 4.26
C ALA A 117 -9.59 6.04 4.31
N ALA A 118 -9.42 5.40 5.47
CA ALA A 118 -8.59 4.22 5.62
C ALA A 118 -9.11 3.07 4.73
N ALA A 119 -8.22 2.16 4.32
CA ALA A 119 -8.57 1.11 3.37
C ALA A 119 -9.83 0.32 3.77
N LEU A 120 -9.94 -0.08 5.03
CA LEU A 120 -11.08 -0.86 5.53
C LEU A 120 -12.36 -0.04 5.78
N GLU A 121 -12.32 1.28 5.58
CA GLU A 121 -13.48 2.18 5.66
C GLU A 121 -14.03 2.54 4.29
N LEU A 122 -13.35 2.12 3.22
CA LEU A 122 -13.81 2.36 1.87
C LEU A 122 -15.13 1.64 1.59
N PRO A 123 -16.05 2.26 0.84
CA PRO A 123 -17.33 1.65 0.52
C PRO A 123 -17.16 0.38 -0.29
N GLU A 124 -18.11 -0.51 -0.19
CA GLU A 124 -18.20 -1.66 -1.07
C GLU A 124 -18.64 -1.20 -2.46
N LEU A 125 -17.87 -1.56 -3.47
CA LEU A 125 -18.17 -1.27 -4.86
C LEU A 125 -18.78 -2.52 -5.52
N GLY A 126 -19.52 -2.30 -6.60
CA GLY A 126 -20.04 -3.38 -7.44
C GLY A 126 -18.92 -4.19 -8.12
N GLU A 127 -19.32 -5.26 -8.80
CA GLU A 127 -18.39 -6.11 -9.58
C GLU A 127 -17.58 -5.29 -10.58
N GLY A 128 -16.27 -5.42 -10.56
CA GLY A 128 -15.34 -4.65 -11.38
C GLY A 128 -15.14 -3.20 -10.93
N GLY A 129 -15.71 -2.80 -9.79
CA GLY A 129 -15.45 -1.50 -9.17
C GLY A 129 -13.97 -1.30 -8.89
N THR A 130 -13.49 -0.07 -8.98
CA THR A 130 -12.06 0.25 -8.93
C THR A 130 -11.68 0.98 -7.64
N TYR A 131 -10.79 0.37 -6.87
CA TYR A 131 -10.14 1.00 -5.72
C TYR A 131 -8.80 1.61 -6.16
N VAL A 132 -8.70 2.94 -6.10
CA VAL A 132 -7.45 3.67 -6.38
C VAL A 132 -6.80 3.98 -5.03
N ILE A 133 -5.76 3.21 -4.69
CA ILE A 133 -5.16 3.21 -3.35
C ILE A 133 -3.84 3.96 -3.36
N GLU A 134 -3.76 5.05 -2.60
CA GLU A 134 -2.49 5.69 -2.28
C GLU A 134 -1.71 4.81 -1.30
N LEU A 135 -0.46 4.53 -1.63
CA LEU A 135 0.42 3.66 -0.85
C LEU A 135 1.68 4.38 -0.41
N SER A 136 1.84 4.54 0.89
CA SER A 136 3.12 4.95 1.48
C SER A 136 4.14 3.79 1.42
N SER A 137 5.43 4.13 1.59
CA SER A 137 6.46 3.10 1.72
C SER A 137 6.26 2.24 2.98
N TYR A 138 5.69 2.80 4.04
CA TYR A 138 5.41 2.09 5.29
C TYR A 138 4.31 1.04 5.11
N GLN A 139 3.24 1.37 4.38
CA GLN A 139 2.18 0.42 4.05
C GLN A 139 2.70 -0.68 3.13
N LEU A 140 3.43 -0.32 2.06
CA LEU A 140 4.00 -1.30 1.14
C LEU A 140 4.99 -2.24 1.82
N GLU A 141 5.76 -1.75 2.80
CA GLU A 141 6.68 -2.59 3.59
C GLU A 141 5.92 -3.67 4.40
N LEU A 142 4.69 -3.38 4.83
CA LEU A 142 3.82 -4.32 5.56
C LEU A 142 3.04 -5.26 4.65
N CYS A 143 2.68 -4.83 3.42
CA CYS A 143 1.88 -5.64 2.51
C CYS A 143 2.53 -7.01 2.26
N GLN A 144 1.77 -8.08 2.50
CA GLN A 144 2.21 -9.46 2.33
C GLN A 144 1.58 -10.15 1.13
N THR A 145 0.34 -9.79 0.79
CA THR A 145 -0.47 -10.51 -0.19
C THR A 145 -1.17 -9.59 -1.18
N ALA A 146 -1.26 -8.30 -0.91
CA ALA A 146 -1.97 -7.35 -1.76
C ALA A 146 -1.41 -7.33 -3.18
N ALA A 147 -2.28 -7.63 -4.16
CA ALA A 147 -1.98 -7.58 -5.59
C ALA A 147 -2.69 -6.39 -6.23
N PHE A 148 -2.00 -5.68 -7.10
CA PHE A 148 -2.54 -4.53 -7.81
C PHE A 148 -2.56 -4.83 -9.31
N SER A 149 -3.74 -4.82 -9.94
CA SER A 149 -3.89 -5.01 -11.38
C SER A 149 -3.16 -3.91 -12.17
N VAL A 150 -3.12 -2.70 -11.61
CA VAL A 150 -2.32 -1.58 -12.13
C VAL A 150 -1.49 -1.01 -10.99
N GLY A 151 -0.19 -0.96 -11.15
CA GLY A 151 0.71 -0.28 -10.24
C GLY A 151 1.24 1.01 -10.87
N ILE A 152 1.21 2.12 -10.15
CA ILE A 152 1.72 3.42 -10.59
C ILE A 152 2.87 3.83 -9.69
N TRP A 153 4.06 3.89 -10.27
CA TRP A 153 5.27 4.42 -9.65
C TRP A 153 5.58 5.80 -10.22
N LEU A 154 5.44 6.84 -9.43
CA LEU A 154 5.60 8.21 -9.90
C LEU A 154 7.07 8.64 -9.96
N ASN A 155 7.75 8.57 -8.83
CA ASN A 155 9.13 9.05 -8.67
C ASN A 155 9.75 8.57 -7.35
N LEU A 156 11.06 8.75 -7.23
CA LEU A 156 11.81 8.50 -6.00
C LEU A 156 12.83 9.62 -5.77
N THR A 157 12.70 10.30 -4.67
CA THR A 157 13.72 11.22 -4.11
C THR A 157 13.99 10.82 -2.65
N ALA A 158 15.10 11.26 -2.08
CA ALA A 158 15.46 10.94 -0.71
C ALA A 158 14.40 11.45 0.28
N ASP A 159 13.83 10.51 1.04
CA ASP A 159 12.84 10.75 2.08
C ASP A 159 12.79 9.54 3.02
N HIS A 160 12.42 9.74 4.29
CA HIS A 160 12.24 8.65 5.28
C HIS A 160 13.43 7.66 5.38
N LEU A 161 14.66 8.13 5.18
CA LEU A 161 15.85 7.26 5.08
C LEU A 161 16.17 6.53 6.38
N ASP A 162 15.92 7.14 7.51
CA ASP A 162 16.06 6.58 8.85
C ASP A 162 15.11 5.38 9.05
N ARG A 163 13.87 5.51 8.56
CA ARG A 163 12.82 4.49 8.71
C ARG A 163 13.07 3.25 7.85
N HIS A 164 13.83 3.38 6.75
CA HIS A 164 14.10 2.30 5.81
C HIS A 164 15.57 1.87 5.76
N GLY A 165 16.42 2.40 6.65
CA GLY A 165 17.86 2.11 6.63
C GLY A 165 18.58 2.66 5.40
N GLY A 166 18.07 3.74 4.79
CA GLY A 166 18.66 4.43 3.65
C GLY A 166 17.82 4.38 2.37
N LEU A 167 18.33 5.03 1.31
CA LEU A 167 17.62 5.17 0.03
C LEU A 167 17.31 3.82 -0.65
N HIS A 168 18.23 2.85 -0.52
CA HIS A 168 18.03 1.52 -1.08
C HIS A 168 16.84 0.79 -0.41
N GLY A 169 16.75 0.83 0.92
CA GLY A 169 15.64 0.26 1.66
C GLY A 169 14.32 0.97 1.35
N TYR A 170 14.34 2.31 1.21
CA TYR A 170 13.18 3.08 0.80
C TYR A 170 12.67 2.70 -0.60
N ALA A 171 13.59 2.56 -1.57
CA ALA A 171 13.24 2.07 -2.90
C ALA A 171 12.69 0.65 -2.85
N ALA A 172 13.33 -0.25 -2.09
CA ALA A 172 12.90 -1.64 -1.94
C ALA A 172 11.50 -1.74 -1.32
N ALA A 173 11.19 -0.93 -0.31
CA ALA A 173 9.86 -0.88 0.28
C ALA A 173 8.80 -0.49 -0.75
N LYS A 174 9.03 0.56 -1.56
CA LYS A 174 8.10 0.96 -2.62
C LYS A 174 7.99 -0.06 -3.74
N SER A 175 9.08 -0.76 -4.09
CA SER A 175 9.10 -1.79 -5.14
C SER A 175 8.23 -3.01 -4.80
N ARG A 176 7.81 -3.15 -3.53
CA ARG A 176 6.82 -4.18 -3.15
C ARG A 176 5.46 -4.01 -3.84
N LEU A 177 5.21 -2.85 -4.44
CA LEU A 177 4.09 -2.64 -5.36
C LEU A 177 4.01 -3.72 -6.46
N TRP A 178 5.14 -4.36 -6.79
CA TRP A 178 5.23 -5.39 -7.82
C TRP A 178 5.19 -6.83 -7.29
N SER A 179 5.22 -7.04 -5.97
CA SER A 179 5.50 -8.34 -5.36
C SER A 179 4.53 -9.46 -5.71
N HIS A 180 3.27 -9.13 -5.96
CA HIS A 180 2.21 -10.10 -6.26
C HIS A 180 1.61 -9.91 -7.65
N ALA A 181 2.49 -9.58 -8.62
CA ALA A 181 2.11 -9.39 -10.02
C ALA A 181 1.52 -10.68 -10.61
N LYS A 182 0.48 -10.52 -11.40
CA LYS A 182 -0.13 -11.58 -12.20
C LYS A 182 0.12 -11.31 -13.68
N PRO A 183 0.09 -12.34 -14.54
CA PRO A 183 0.13 -12.14 -15.99
C PRO A 183 -0.98 -11.19 -16.44
N GLY A 184 -0.60 -10.15 -17.19
CA GLY A 184 -1.54 -9.12 -17.67
C GLY A 184 -1.61 -7.85 -16.80
N ASP A 185 -1.05 -7.86 -15.57
CA ASP A 185 -0.96 -6.67 -14.74
C ASP A 185 -0.08 -5.60 -15.39
N ILE A 186 -0.41 -4.35 -15.14
CA ILE A 186 0.23 -3.17 -15.73
C ILE A 186 1.07 -2.42 -14.70
N ALA A 187 2.23 -1.96 -15.12
CA ALA A 187 3.08 -1.05 -14.38
C ALA A 187 3.23 0.27 -15.13
N ILE A 188 2.72 1.35 -14.58
CA ILE A 188 2.92 2.71 -15.09
C ILE A 188 4.08 3.32 -14.32
N VAL A 189 5.18 3.67 -15.01
CA VAL A 189 6.41 4.07 -14.35
C VAL A 189 6.89 5.42 -14.86
N GLY A 190 6.98 6.38 -13.93
CA GLY A 190 7.60 7.68 -14.19
C GLY A 190 9.10 7.52 -14.40
N MET A 191 9.61 7.94 -15.54
CA MET A 191 10.99 7.71 -16.02
C MET A 191 11.97 8.80 -15.57
N SER A 192 11.75 9.42 -14.41
CA SER A 192 12.65 10.44 -13.88
C SER A 192 13.93 9.80 -13.34
N GLY A 193 15.08 10.15 -13.91
CA GLY A 193 16.40 9.72 -13.45
C GLY A 193 16.65 8.19 -13.58
N SER A 194 17.63 7.71 -12.84
CA SER A 194 17.99 6.28 -12.81
C SER A 194 16.98 5.42 -12.04
N SER A 195 16.32 5.98 -11.04
CA SER A 195 15.33 5.27 -10.23
C SER A 195 14.15 4.77 -11.05
N GLY A 196 13.60 5.59 -11.95
CA GLY A 196 12.51 5.18 -12.85
C GLY A 196 12.90 4.04 -13.77
N ARG A 197 14.11 4.06 -14.35
CA ARG A 197 14.62 2.95 -15.17
C ARG A 197 14.74 1.67 -14.37
N ASN A 198 15.34 1.74 -13.20
CA ASN A 198 15.49 0.57 -12.31
C ASN A 198 14.13 -0.02 -11.93
N GLU A 199 13.14 0.81 -11.66
CA GLU A 199 11.80 0.33 -11.32
C GLU A 199 11.05 -0.27 -12.52
N ALA A 200 11.21 0.30 -13.71
CA ALA A 200 10.68 -0.30 -14.93
C ALA A 200 11.26 -1.70 -15.18
N ASP A 201 12.56 -1.89 -14.93
CA ASP A 201 13.21 -3.20 -15.05
C ASP A 201 12.74 -4.18 -13.98
N ARG A 202 12.54 -3.73 -12.74
CA ARG A 202 11.96 -4.55 -11.67
C ARG A 202 10.53 -4.98 -11.99
N ALA A 203 9.69 -4.06 -12.48
CA ALA A 203 8.33 -4.36 -12.87
C ALA A 203 8.27 -5.39 -14.00
N ARG A 204 9.15 -5.27 -15.02
CA ARG A 204 9.29 -6.28 -16.08
C ARG A 204 9.73 -7.64 -15.54
N ALA A 205 10.72 -7.64 -14.63
CA ALA A 205 11.18 -8.87 -13.99
C ALA A 205 10.08 -9.54 -13.15
N ALA A 206 9.14 -8.76 -12.61
CA ALA A 206 7.94 -9.25 -11.93
C ALA A 206 6.81 -9.69 -12.88
N GLY A 207 7.05 -9.69 -14.20
CA GLY A 207 6.09 -10.16 -15.22
C GLY A 207 5.03 -9.13 -15.63
N ARG A 208 5.18 -7.85 -15.26
CA ARG A 208 4.22 -6.79 -15.64
C ARG A 208 4.48 -6.21 -17.02
N THR A 209 3.41 -5.80 -17.69
CA THR A 209 3.50 -4.92 -18.86
C THR A 209 3.84 -3.51 -18.40
N VAL A 210 4.99 -2.98 -18.84
CA VAL A 210 5.47 -1.66 -18.40
C VAL A 210 5.09 -0.59 -19.40
N LEU A 211 4.40 0.45 -18.92
CA LEU A 211 4.08 1.69 -19.62
C LEU A 211 4.94 2.82 -19.01
N PRO A 212 6.06 3.19 -19.65
CA PRO A 212 6.90 4.27 -19.16
C PRO A 212 6.28 5.62 -19.49
N ILE A 213 6.30 6.56 -18.52
CA ILE A 213 5.84 7.94 -18.70
C ILE A 213 7.00 8.90 -18.43
N ALA A 214 7.22 9.85 -19.33
CA ALA A 214 8.22 10.91 -19.17
C ALA A 214 7.68 12.25 -19.68
N GLY A 215 8.08 13.33 -19.02
CA GLY A 215 7.79 14.71 -19.46
C GLY A 215 8.71 15.22 -20.58
N SER A 216 9.62 14.38 -21.10
CA SER A 216 10.50 14.65 -22.24
C SER A 216 10.69 13.37 -23.05
N ALA A 217 11.14 13.48 -24.29
CA ALA A 217 11.33 12.34 -25.17
C ALA A 217 12.21 11.24 -24.51
N TYR A 218 11.57 10.14 -24.17
CA TYR A 218 12.20 8.91 -23.71
C TYR A 218 11.79 7.81 -24.68
N PRO A 219 12.74 7.06 -25.28
CA PRO A 219 12.41 6.01 -26.23
C PRO A 219 11.43 5.00 -25.60
N GLY A 220 10.26 4.84 -26.21
CA GLY A 220 9.20 3.95 -25.72
C GLY A 220 8.34 4.49 -24.57
N ALA A 221 8.49 5.75 -24.18
CA ALA A 221 7.59 6.39 -23.21
C ALA A 221 6.42 7.09 -23.92
N ALA A 222 5.24 7.06 -23.33
CA ALA A 222 4.18 7.99 -23.68
C ALA A 222 4.60 9.40 -23.21
N LEU A 223 4.52 10.39 -24.09
CA LEU A 223 4.78 11.78 -23.73
C LEU A 223 3.54 12.34 -23.03
N ALA A 224 3.74 12.91 -21.85
CA ALA A 224 2.79 13.89 -21.33
C ALA A 224 3.02 15.17 -22.11
N THR A 225 2.13 15.52 -23.03
CA THR A 225 2.19 16.78 -23.76
C THR A 225 1.50 17.86 -22.94
N GLU A 226 2.01 19.12 -23.04
CA GLU A 226 1.35 20.27 -22.40
C GLU A 226 -0.01 20.60 -23.00
N ASP A 227 -0.39 19.97 -24.10
CA ASP A 227 -1.61 20.23 -24.87
C ASP A 227 -2.71 19.15 -24.71
N GLY A 228 -2.62 18.27 -23.71
CA GLY A 228 -3.72 17.32 -23.37
C GLY A 228 -3.30 15.88 -23.19
#